data_75dcaee60bc45cc127843cc3dfd2c37d
#
_entry.id   75dcaee60bc45cc127843cc3dfd2c37d
#
_cell.length_a   1.000
_cell.length_b   1.000
_cell.length_c   1.000
_cell.angle_alpha   90.00
_cell.angle_beta   90.00
_cell.angle_gamma   90.00
#
_symmetry.space_group_name_H-M   'P 1'
#
loop_
_entity.id
_entity.type
_entity.pdbx_description
1 polymer ?
#
loop_
_entity_poly.entity_id
_entity_poly.type
_entity_poly.pdbx_seq_one_letter_code
_entity_poly.pdbx_strand_id
1 'polypeptide(L)'
;MKIIDAHFHLFEPPVSQEDGQAQTTRRPEADRLLSCWGGPDIVSGVIMGNRSLEPDYHCYPAPMRYCIGLDSHVLLEQLGPDQAARLVEENLRRPQCVGVKLYPGYNHQYISDPMYTPVYKLARTYHKPVAVHMGQTAGSTGKLKYSHPLTLDEVAADWPDVQFVMCHFGNPFLADAAAVLEKNPNVCADLSGLLDGPVALDAYFARQRAYVDQLRGWMEYVEDWSRFLFGTDFPGVDVANYVEFIRRLVPEEHHHAVFFDNANRVYQLGLKA
;
A
#
# COMPACT_ATOMS: atom_id res chain seq x y z
N MET A 1 17.71 10.18 8.17
CA MET A 1 16.25 10.18 8.56
C MET A 1 15.74 8.79 8.27
N LYS A 2 15.19 8.11 9.27
CA LYS A 2 14.57 6.79 9.10
C LYS A 2 13.37 6.88 8.16
N ILE A 3 13.18 5.84 7.36
CA ILE A 3 12.10 5.74 6.36
C ILE A 3 11.29 4.46 6.61
N ILE A 4 9.98 4.52 6.42
CA ILE A 4 9.08 3.38 6.34
C ILE A 4 8.55 3.30 4.92
N ASP A 5 8.77 2.17 4.23
CA ASP A 5 8.19 1.90 2.93
C ASP A 5 6.79 1.31 3.13
N ALA A 6 5.77 2.16 3.03
CA ALA A 6 4.39 1.78 3.34
C ALA A 6 3.70 0.94 2.25
N HIS A 7 4.36 0.68 1.11
CA HIS A 7 3.76 -0.05 0.01
C HIS A 7 4.81 -0.69 -0.91
N PHE A 8 4.90 -2.01 -0.87
CA PHE A 8 5.67 -2.80 -1.83
C PHE A 8 5.11 -4.22 -1.97
N HIS A 9 5.58 -4.95 -2.96
CA HIS A 9 5.15 -6.32 -3.24
C HIS A 9 6.32 -7.31 -3.18
N LEU A 10 6.02 -8.54 -2.76
CA LEU A 10 6.90 -9.70 -2.88
C LEU A 10 6.11 -10.81 -3.56
N PHE A 11 6.45 -11.14 -4.79
CA PHE A 11 5.72 -12.07 -5.63
C PHE A 11 6.23 -13.51 -5.55
N GLU A 12 7.49 -13.70 -5.16
CA GLU A 12 8.05 -15.03 -5.00
C GLU A 12 7.41 -15.75 -3.81
N PRO A 13 6.99 -17.01 -3.97
CA PRO A 13 6.47 -17.80 -2.86
C PRO A 13 7.56 -18.01 -1.79
N PRO A 14 7.16 -18.29 -0.54
CA PRO A 14 8.12 -18.70 0.48
C PRO A 14 8.74 -20.06 0.11
N VAL A 15 10.04 -20.19 0.32
CA VAL A 15 10.77 -21.44 0.15
C VAL A 15 11.18 -22.02 1.50
N SER A 16 10.92 -23.32 1.70
CA SER A 16 11.38 -24.03 2.89
C SER A 16 12.87 -24.34 2.76
N GLN A 17 13.62 -24.06 3.82
CA GLN A 17 15.03 -24.47 3.95
C GLN A 17 15.17 -25.37 5.17
N GLU A 18 15.91 -26.47 5.03
CA GLU A 18 16.32 -27.30 6.14
C GLU A 18 17.66 -26.81 6.67
N ASP A 19 17.65 -26.03 7.74
CA ASP A 19 18.87 -25.71 8.50
C ASP A 19 19.01 -26.75 9.62
N GLY A 20 19.65 -27.86 9.31
CA GLY A 20 20.15 -28.92 10.21
C GLY A 20 19.29 -29.39 11.38
N GLN A 21 18.34 -28.62 11.89
CA GLN A 21 17.42 -28.98 12.99
C GLN A 21 16.06 -28.25 12.96
N ALA A 22 15.82 -27.28 12.07
CA ALA A 22 14.53 -26.59 11.96
C ALA A 22 14.22 -26.24 10.51
N GLN A 23 12.97 -26.43 10.11
CA GLN A 23 12.48 -25.96 8.82
C GLN A 23 12.24 -24.46 8.91
N THR A 24 13.04 -23.65 8.19
CA THR A 24 12.89 -22.20 8.12
C THR A 24 12.28 -21.81 6.77
N THR A 25 11.40 -20.82 6.78
CA THR A 25 10.80 -20.28 5.56
C THR A 25 11.51 -18.99 5.18
N ARG A 26 12.06 -18.93 3.97
CA ARG A 26 12.74 -17.75 3.43
C ARG A 26 12.03 -17.23 2.18
N ARG A 27 12.24 -15.93 1.92
CA ARG A 27 11.84 -15.26 0.67
C ARG A 27 13.06 -14.58 0.07
N PRO A 28 13.67 -15.15 -0.99
CA PRO A 28 14.85 -14.57 -1.63
C PRO A 28 14.64 -13.13 -2.11
N GLU A 29 13.43 -12.82 -2.58
CA GLU A 29 13.05 -11.46 -2.98
C GLU A 29 13.07 -10.47 -1.80
N ALA A 30 12.67 -10.89 -0.62
CA ALA A 30 12.79 -10.07 0.60
C ALA A 30 14.24 -9.80 0.97
N ASP A 31 15.13 -10.79 0.85
CA ASP A 31 16.56 -10.62 1.11
C ASP A 31 17.18 -9.60 0.12
N ARG A 32 16.79 -9.66 -1.16
CA ARG A 32 17.22 -8.68 -2.16
C ARG A 32 16.75 -7.27 -1.82
N LEU A 33 15.47 -7.12 -1.47
CA LEU A 33 14.91 -5.82 -1.10
C LEU A 33 15.59 -5.24 0.14
N LEU A 34 15.80 -6.05 1.20
CA LEU A 34 16.49 -5.61 2.41
C LEU A 34 17.91 -5.11 2.13
N SER A 35 18.60 -5.68 1.14
CA SER A 35 19.94 -5.19 0.73
C SER A 35 19.88 -3.77 0.13
N CYS A 36 18.75 -3.37 -0.44
CA CYS A 36 18.55 -2.02 -1.01
C CYS A 36 18.15 -1.00 0.07
N TRP A 37 17.63 -1.44 1.22
CA TRP A 37 17.11 -0.53 2.25
C TRP A 37 18.18 0.24 3.01
N GLY A 38 19.37 -0.34 3.15
CA GLY A 38 20.45 0.27 3.95
C GLY A 38 20.94 1.62 3.44
N GLY A 39 20.98 1.84 2.12
CA GLY A 39 21.40 3.11 1.54
C GLY A 39 20.44 4.26 1.87
N PRO A 40 19.12 4.12 1.62
CA PRO A 40 18.12 5.13 1.96
C PRO A 40 17.74 5.22 3.44
N ASP A 41 18.23 4.32 4.32
CA ASP A 41 17.84 4.20 5.75
C ASP A 41 16.35 3.77 5.93
N ILE A 42 15.88 2.82 5.12
CA ILE A 42 14.56 2.21 5.30
C ILE A 42 14.66 1.18 6.44
N VAL A 43 13.88 1.42 7.50
CA VAL A 43 13.94 0.63 8.73
C VAL A 43 12.80 -0.37 8.89
N SER A 44 11.72 -0.18 8.13
CA SER A 44 10.55 -1.07 8.11
C SER A 44 9.73 -0.85 6.84
N GLY A 45 8.80 -1.77 6.56
CA GLY A 45 7.86 -1.56 5.47
C GLY A 45 6.68 -2.50 5.49
N VAL A 46 5.69 -2.19 4.65
CA VAL A 46 4.41 -2.89 4.58
C VAL A 46 4.22 -3.53 3.21
N ILE A 47 4.19 -4.84 3.20
CA ILE A 47 3.94 -5.65 2.00
C ILE A 47 2.44 -5.60 1.70
N MET A 48 2.08 -5.28 0.46
CA MET A 48 0.73 -5.45 -0.05
C MET A 48 0.57 -6.91 -0.48
N GLY A 49 -0.02 -7.72 0.40
CA GLY A 49 -0.14 -9.16 0.23
C GLY A 49 -0.88 -9.57 -1.03
N ASN A 50 -0.39 -10.62 -1.67
CA ASN A 50 -0.90 -11.15 -2.93
C ASN A 50 -0.99 -12.67 -2.86
N ARG A 51 -1.79 -13.26 -3.77
CA ARG A 51 -1.81 -14.66 -4.18
C ARG A 51 -2.35 -15.68 -3.21
N SER A 52 -2.42 -15.41 -1.91
CA SER A 52 -2.95 -16.36 -0.93
C SER A 52 -3.54 -15.63 0.27
N LEU A 53 -4.59 -16.21 0.85
CA LEU A 53 -5.12 -15.82 2.15
C LEU A 53 -4.62 -16.73 3.29
N GLU A 54 -3.90 -17.80 2.96
CA GLU A 54 -3.39 -18.74 3.97
C GLU A 54 -2.33 -18.06 4.85
N PRO A 55 -2.50 -18.05 6.18
CA PRO A 55 -1.57 -17.36 7.07
C PRO A 55 -0.11 -17.81 6.95
N ASP A 56 0.14 -19.08 6.68
CA ASP A 56 1.49 -19.64 6.56
C ASP A 56 2.21 -19.21 5.27
N TYR A 57 1.45 -18.71 4.28
CA TYR A 57 2.04 -18.08 3.11
C TYR A 57 2.71 -16.73 3.45
N HIS A 58 2.24 -16.05 4.50
CA HIS A 58 2.67 -14.72 4.89
C HIS A 58 3.73 -14.75 6.02
N CYS A 59 4.87 -15.38 5.72
CA CYS A 59 6.06 -15.36 6.58
C CYS A 59 7.10 -14.42 5.99
N TYR A 60 7.48 -13.37 6.74
CA TYR A 60 8.38 -12.32 6.28
C TYR A 60 9.45 -11.99 7.32
N PRO A 61 10.63 -11.43 6.92
CA PRO A 61 11.66 -10.96 7.84
C PRO A 61 11.11 -9.93 8.86
N ALA A 62 11.74 -9.86 10.03
CA ALA A 62 11.28 -9.05 11.16
C ALA A 62 10.97 -7.58 10.87
N PRO A 63 11.73 -6.83 10.05
CA PRO A 63 11.40 -5.43 9.77
C PRO A 63 10.19 -5.25 8.85
N MET A 64 9.70 -6.32 8.22
CA MET A 64 8.56 -6.27 7.31
C MET A 64 7.26 -6.58 8.04
N ARG A 65 6.20 -5.87 7.64
CA ARG A 65 4.80 -6.09 8.00
C ARG A 65 4.03 -6.36 6.73
N TYR A 66 2.77 -6.77 6.83
CA TYR A 66 1.95 -6.98 5.63
C TYR A 66 0.49 -6.60 5.84
N CYS A 67 -0.16 -6.18 4.76
CA CYS A 67 -1.60 -6.17 4.62
C CYS A 67 -2.02 -7.47 3.94
N ILE A 68 -3.01 -8.18 4.48
CA ILE A 68 -3.55 -9.36 3.81
C ILE A 68 -4.32 -8.94 2.55
N GLY A 69 -3.96 -9.46 1.39
CA GLY A 69 -4.48 -9.02 0.10
C GLY A 69 -5.58 -9.93 -0.46
N LEU A 70 -6.67 -9.29 -0.89
CA LEU A 70 -7.76 -9.94 -1.62
C LEU A 70 -7.62 -9.61 -3.12
N ASP A 71 -6.64 -10.23 -3.77
CA ASP A 71 -6.21 -9.91 -5.13
C ASP A 71 -6.75 -10.86 -6.23
N SER A 72 -7.49 -11.90 -5.83
CA SER A 72 -7.99 -12.89 -6.76
C SER A 72 -9.51 -13.05 -6.65
N HIS A 73 -10.21 -12.56 -7.66
CA HIS A 73 -11.65 -12.78 -7.82
C HIS A 73 -12.00 -14.29 -7.83
N VAL A 74 -11.24 -15.09 -8.56
CA VAL A 74 -11.46 -16.54 -8.63
C VAL A 74 -11.28 -17.20 -7.26
N LEU A 75 -10.27 -16.79 -6.49
CA LEU A 75 -10.06 -17.31 -5.15
C LEU A 75 -11.23 -16.95 -4.21
N LEU A 76 -11.72 -15.71 -4.29
CA LEU A 76 -12.84 -15.25 -3.47
C LEU A 76 -14.14 -15.96 -3.83
N GLU A 77 -14.39 -16.21 -5.13
CA GLU A 77 -15.54 -16.99 -5.57
C GLU A 77 -15.47 -18.46 -5.11
N GLN A 78 -14.29 -19.08 -5.17
CA GLN A 78 -14.09 -20.46 -4.74
C GLN A 78 -14.25 -20.66 -3.23
N LEU A 79 -13.75 -19.72 -2.43
CA LEU A 79 -13.83 -19.78 -0.97
C LEU A 79 -15.21 -19.39 -0.44
N GLY A 80 -15.87 -18.45 -1.12
CA GLY A 80 -17.04 -17.76 -0.60
C GLY A 80 -16.70 -16.72 0.49
N PRO A 81 -17.62 -15.78 0.77
CA PRO A 81 -17.35 -14.63 1.64
C PRO A 81 -17.03 -15.02 3.09
N ASP A 82 -17.69 -16.03 3.63
CA ASP A 82 -17.50 -16.44 5.04
C ASP A 82 -16.13 -17.10 5.27
N GLN A 83 -15.66 -17.91 4.34
CA GLN A 83 -14.34 -18.52 4.45
C GLN A 83 -13.23 -17.50 4.21
N ALA A 84 -13.41 -16.62 3.23
CA ALA A 84 -12.47 -15.52 2.99
C ALA A 84 -12.37 -14.61 4.23
N ALA A 85 -13.48 -14.24 4.85
CA ALA A 85 -13.51 -13.44 6.07
C ALA A 85 -12.78 -14.14 7.24
N ARG A 86 -12.95 -15.46 7.41
CA ARG A 86 -12.21 -16.22 8.45
C ARG A 86 -10.70 -16.16 8.23
N LEU A 87 -10.23 -16.40 7.01
CA LEU A 87 -8.80 -16.32 6.69
C LEU A 87 -8.24 -14.91 6.86
N VAL A 88 -9.00 -13.88 6.48
CA VAL A 88 -8.64 -12.48 6.77
C VAL A 88 -8.51 -12.25 8.27
N GLU A 89 -9.47 -12.74 9.08
CA GLU A 89 -9.42 -12.60 10.54
C GLU A 89 -8.22 -13.32 11.16
N GLU A 90 -7.91 -14.55 10.71
CA GLU A 90 -6.74 -15.29 11.16
C GLU A 90 -5.44 -14.52 10.91
N ASN A 91 -5.32 -13.89 9.74
CA ASN A 91 -4.20 -13.01 9.44
C ASN A 91 -4.19 -11.75 10.34
N LEU A 92 -5.33 -11.07 10.51
CA LEU A 92 -5.43 -9.86 11.33
C LEU A 92 -5.07 -10.09 12.80
N ARG A 93 -5.20 -11.30 13.32
CA ARG A 93 -4.75 -11.68 14.68
C ARG A 93 -3.23 -11.77 14.80
N ARG A 94 -2.50 -11.89 13.68
CA ARG A 94 -1.03 -12.01 13.69
C ARG A 94 -0.39 -10.63 13.89
N PRO A 95 0.66 -10.51 14.72
CA PRO A 95 1.33 -9.23 14.97
C PRO A 95 1.95 -8.59 13.72
N GLN A 96 2.37 -9.39 12.74
CA GLN A 96 2.95 -8.89 11.50
C GLN A 96 1.90 -8.39 10.49
N CYS A 97 0.64 -8.83 10.59
CA CYS A 97 -0.44 -8.33 9.74
C CYS A 97 -0.92 -6.99 10.28
N VAL A 98 -0.76 -5.93 9.51
CA VAL A 98 -1.08 -4.55 9.93
C VAL A 98 -2.26 -3.94 9.18
N GLY A 99 -2.88 -4.67 8.27
CA GLY A 99 -4.03 -4.17 7.51
C GLY A 99 -4.58 -5.19 6.53
N VAL A 100 -5.49 -4.72 5.69
CA VAL A 100 -6.06 -5.43 4.55
C VAL A 100 -5.72 -4.67 3.27
N LYS A 101 -5.50 -5.38 2.16
CA LYS A 101 -5.33 -4.78 0.83
C LYS A 101 -6.40 -5.26 -0.13
N LEU A 102 -7.05 -4.33 -0.83
CA LEU A 102 -8.05 -4.59 -1.86
C LEU A 102 -7.55 -4.18 -3.25
N TYR A 103 -8.01 -4.91 -4.28
CA TYR A 103 -7.57 -4.77 -5.66
C TYR A 103 -8.78 -4.64 -6.63
N PRO A 104 -9.65 -3.63 -6.47
CA PRO A 104 -10.93 -3.56 -7.17
C PRO A 104 -10.81 -3.55 -8.69
N GLY A 105 -9.84 -2.81 -9.24
CA GLY A 105 -9.59 -2.75 -10.69
C GLY A 105 -9.20 -4.09 -11.31
N TYR A 106 -8.49 -4.94 -10.55
CA TYR A 106 -8.07 -6.28 -10.99
C TYR A 106 -9.17 -7.31 -10.76
N ASN A 107 -9.92 -7.19 -9.66
CA ASN A 107 -11.02 -8.09 -9.32
C ASN A 107 -12.31 -7.78 -10.11
N HIS A 108 -12.36 -6.66 -10.81
CA HIS A 108 -13.53 -6.16 -11.53
C HIS A 108 -14.76 -5.98 -10.63
N GLN A 109 -14.56 -5.51 -9.40
CA GLN A 109 -15.58 -5.40 -8.40
C GLN A 109 -15.47 -4.07 -7.64
N TYR A 110 -16.60 -3.41 -7.40
CA TYR A 110 -16.60 -2.21 -6.58
C TYR A 110 -16.34 -2.54 -5.11
N ILE A 111 -15.59 -1.68 -4.45
CA ILE A 111 -15.31 -1.85 -3.02
C ILE A 111 -16.55 -1.63 -2.13
N SER A 112 -17.61 -1.00 -2.66
CA SER A 112 -18.93 -0.91 -2.02
C SER A 112 -19.77 -2.20 -2.13
N ASP A 113 -19.28 -3.22 -2.85
CA ASP A 113 -19.99 -4.49 -2.94
C ASP A 113 -20.16 -5.13 -1.56
N PRO A 114 -21.35 -5.66 -1.22
CA PRO A 114 -21.64 -6.28 0.07
C PRO A 114 -20.69 -7.41 0.47
N MET A 115 -19.99 -8.04 -0.47
CA MET A 115 -18.98 -9.07 -0.17
C MET A 115 -17.81 -8.55 0.68
N TYR A 116 -17.49 -7.25 0.61
CA TYR A 116 -16.43 -6.63 1.41
C TYR A 116 -16.90 -6.17 2.81
N THR A 117 -18.22 -6.17 3.07
CA THR A 117 -18.77 -5.81 4.38
C THR A 117 -18.14 -6.57 5.57
N PRO A 118 -17.91 -7.90 5.49
CA PRO A 118 -17.21 -8.62 6.57
C PRO A 118 -15.78 -8.11 6.79
N VAL A 119 -15.07 -7.74 5.71
CA VAL A 119 -13.70 -7.21 5.76
C VAL A 119 -13.66 -5.88 6.51
N TYR A 120 -14.59 -4.95 6.21
CA TYR A 120 -14.67 -3.65 6.91
C TYR A 120 -15.03 -3.81 8.39
N LYS A 121 -15.94 -4.74 8.71
CA LYS A 121 -16.24 -5.08 10.12
C LYS A 121 -15.00 -5.59 10.85
N LEU A 122 -14.21 -6.46 10.25
CA LEU A 122 -12.96 -6.95 10.81
C LEU A 122 -11.92 -5.84 10.95
N ALA A 123 -11.71 -5.03 9.91
CA ALA A 123 -10.80 -3.89 9.95
C ALA A 123 -11.12 -2.94 11.11
N ARG A 124 -12.40 -2.61 11.29
CA ARG A 124 -12.90 -1.83 12.44
C ARG A 124 -12.64 -2.53 13.78
N THR A 125 -12.95 -3.83 13.89
CA THR A 125 -12.79 -4.61 15.14
C THR A 125 -11.34 -4.69 15.58
N TYR A 126 -10.42 -4.87 14.62
CA TYR A 126 -8.98 -4.97 14.89
C TYR A 126 -8.25 -3.62 14.81
N HIS A 127 -8.96 -2.51 14.54
CA HIS A 127 -8.40 -1.16 14.36
C HIS A 127 -7.26 -1.14 13.34
N LYS A 128 -7.40 -1.87 12.22
CA LYS A 128 -6.39 -1.99 11.18
C LYS A 128 -6.88 -1.35 9.88
N PRO A 129 -6.03 -0.61 9.14
CA PRO A 129 -6.43 0.07 7.93
C PRO A 129 -6.75 -0.89 6.79
N VAL A 130 -7.52 -0.37 5.83
CA VAL A 130 -7.77 -1.00 4.53
C VAL A 130 -7.08 -0.19 3.45
N ALA A 131 -6.01 -0.73 2.88
CA ALA A 131 -5.35 -0.15 1.71
C ALA A 131 -6.08 -0.60 0.44
N VAL A 132 -6.36 0.34 -0.45
CA VAL A 132 -7.13 0.07 -1.67
C VAL A 132 -6.33 0.53 -2.88
N HIS A 133 -6.08 -0.39 -3.81
CA HIS A 133 -5.47 -0.04 -5.10
C HIS A 133 -6.39 0.91 -5.86
N MET A 134 -5.94 2.12 -6.12
CA MET A 134 -6.69 3.14 -6.85
C MET A 134 -5.87 3.66 -8.03
N GLY A 135 -6.56 4.17 -9.06
CA GLY A 135 -5.90 4.68 -10.25
C GLY A 135 -5.60 3.63 -11.30
N GLN A 136 -4.45 3.78 -11.95
CA GLN A 136 -4.00 2.93 -13.05
C GLN A 136 -3.72 1.50 -12.58
N THR A 137 -4.17 0.52 -13.37
CA THR A 137 -3.85 -0.89 -13.16
C THR A 137 -2.69 -1.33 -14.05
N ALA A 138 -1.80 -2.18 -13.53
CA ALA A 138 -0.80 -2.83 -14.36
C ALA A 138 -1.44 -3.84 -15.32
N GLY A 139 -1.03 -3.78 -16.59
CA GLY A 139 -1.56 -4.66 -17.64
C GLY A 139 -2.92 -4.23 -18.19
N SER A 140 -3.37 -4.91 -19.24
CA SER A 140 -4.53 -4.54 -20.07
C SER A 140 -5.87 -5.13 -19.59
N THR A 141 -5.85 -6.03 -18.60
CA THR A 141 -7.06 -6.74 -18.13
C THR A 141 -7.78 -6.00 -17.01
N GLY A 142 -7.10 -5.11 -16.28
CA GLY A 142 -7.69 -4.29 -15.24
C GLY A 142 -8.72 -3.29 -15.79
N LYS A 143 -9.71 -2.94 -14.97
CA LYS A 143 -10.79 -2.01 -15.36
C LYS A 143 -10.79 -0.81 -14.41
N LEU A 144 -10.37 0.34 -14.94
CA LEU A 144 -10.17 1.59 -14.18
C LEU A 144 -11.41 2.08 -13.45
N LYS A 145 -12.62 1.81 -13.96
CA LYS A 145 -13.86 2.24 -13.31
C LYS A 145 -14.01 1.72 -11.87
N TYR A 146 -13.42 0.55 -11.57
CA TYR A 146 -13.47 -0.04 -10.23
C TYR A 146 -12.39 0.52 -9.30
N SER A 147 -11.27 1.03 -9.86
CA SER A 147 -10.17 1.65 -9.11
C SER A 147 -10.19 3.19 -9.20
N HIS A 148 -11.30 3.79 -9.61
CA HIS A 148 -11.45 5.24 -9.64
C HIS A 148 -11.60 5.78 -8.21
N PRO A 149 -10.89 6.86 -7.81
CA PRO A 149 -10.91 7.39 -6.44
C PRO A 149 -12.31 7.65 -5.86
N LEU A 150 -13.28 8.10 -6.66
CA LEU A 150 -14.65 8.34 -6.21
C LEU A 150 -15.36 7.08 -5.67
N THR A 151 -14.91 5.88 -6.05
CA THR A 151 -15.45 4.64 -5.45
C THR A 151 -15.04 4.49 -3.98
N LEU A 152 -13.91 5.08 -3.59
CA LEU A 152 -13.45 5.10 -2.19
C LEU A 152 -14.23 6.13 -1.37
N ASP A 153 -14.66 7.24 -1.97
CA ASP A 153 -15.48 8.25 -1.31
C ASP A 153 -16.75 7.65 -0.70
N GLU A 154 -17.46 6.84 -1.48
CA GLU A 154 -18.68 6.14 -1.05
C GLU A 154 -18.42 5.28 0.20
N VAL A 155 -17.39 4.42 0.13
CA VAL A 155 -17.09 3.48 1.22
C VAL A 155 -16.53 4.20 2.45
N ALA A 156 -15.71 5.23 2.27
CA ALA A 156 -15.17 6.00 3.39
C ALA A 156 -16.26 6.73 4.18
N ALA A 157 -17.29 7.23 3.47
CA ALA A 157 -18.45 7.86 4.11
C ALA A 157 -19.32 6.85 4.88
N ASP A 158 -19.50 5.64 4.34
CA ASP A 158 -20.31 4.57 4.97
C ASP A 158 -19.59 3.92 6.17
N TRP A 159 -18.24 3.98 6.20
CA TRP A 159 -17.40 3.37 7.24
C TRP A 159 -16.47 4.40 7.88
N PRO A 160 -17.00 5.42 8.57
CA PRO A 160 -16.18 6.51 9.13
C PRO A 160 -15.18 6.06 10.22
N ASP A 161 -15.43 4.90 10.85
CA ASP A 161 -14.56 4.30 11.87
C ASP A 161 -13.46 3.39 11.29
N VAL A 162 -13.38 3.24 9.96
CA VAL A 162 -12.34 2.47 9.27
C VAL A 162 -11.34 3.43 8.64
N GLN A 163 -10.05 3.25 8.92
CA GLN A 163 -8.99 3.98 8.24
C GLN A 163 -8.77 3.38 6.85
N PHE A 164 -8.82 4.18 5.81
CA PHE A 164 -8.49 3.78 4.46
C PHE A 164 -7.16 4.38 4.01
N VAL A 165 -6.44 3.64 3.14
CA VAL A 165 -5.25 4.14 2.44
C VAL A 165 -5.50 4.01 0.94
N MET A 166 -5.63 5.15 0.25
CA MET A 166 -5.69 5.24 -1.20
C MET A 166 -4.30 4.98 -1.76
N CYS A 167 -4.07 3.83 -2.37
CA CYS A 167 -2.77 3.54 -2.98
C CYS A 167 -2.53 4.41 -4.21
N HIS A 168 -1.24 4.74 -4.45
CA HIS A 168 -0.77 5.47 -5.63
C HIS A 168 -1.36 6.89 -5.78
N PHE A 169 -1.86 7.47 -4.69
CA PHE A 169 -2.60 8.74 -4.74
C PHE A 169 -3.65 8.77 -5.87
N GLY A 170 -4.24 7.61 -6.18
CA GLY A 170 -5.24 7.47 -7.24
C GLY A 170 -4.77 7.83 -8.65
N ASN A 171 -3.46 7.96 -8.89
CA ASN A 171 -2.88 8.38 -10.17
C ASN A 171 -3.42 7.54 -11.35
N PRO A 172 -3.87 8.15 -12.46
CA PRO A 172 -3.76 9.55 -12.84
C PRO A 172 -4.97 10.45 -12.47
N PHE A 173 -5.93 9.98 -11.67
CA PHE A 173 -7.16 10.71 -11.29
C PHE A 173 -6.90 11.65 -10.10
N LEU A 174 -5.85 12.47 -10.19
CA LEU A 174 -5.30 13.24 -9.06
C LEU A 174 -6.29 14.25 -8.45
N ALA A 175 -7.10 14.92 -9.28
CA ALA A 175 -8.11 15.88 -8.82
C ALA A 175 -9.20 15.19 -7.97
N ASP A 176 -9.71 14.06 -8.44
CA ASP A 176 -10.72 13.28 -7.72
C ASP A 176 -10.12 12.66 -6.45
N ALA A 177 -8.87 12.19 -6.52
CA ALA A 177 -8.15 11.67 -5.36
C ALA A 177 -7.96 12.74 -4.27
N ALA A 178 -7.54 13.94 -4.64
CA ALA A 178 -7.39 15.06 -3.73
C ALA A 178 -8.72 15.46 -3.08
N ALA A 179 -9.81 15.52 -3.85
CA ALA A 179 -11.15 15.80 -3.34
C ALA A 179 -11.62 14.73 -2.33
N VAL A 180 -11.34 13.45 -2.59
CA VAL A 180 -11.67 12.35 -1.66
C VAL A 180 -10.86 12.46 -0.38
N LEU A 181 -9.56 12.78 -0.46
CA LEU A 181 -8.73 12.99 0.72
C LEU A 181 -9.23 14.19 1.55
N GLU A 182 -9.44 15.33 0.92
CA GLU A 182 -9.86 16.55 1.61
C GLU A 182 -11.18 16.34 2.36
N LYS A 183 -12.17 15.71 1.70
CA LYS A 183 -13.51 15.48 2.26
C LYS A 183 -13.51 14.43 3.40
N ASN A 184 -12.75 13.33 3.28
CA ASN A 184 -12.88 12.18 4.16
C ASN A 184 -11.72 12.09 5.18
N PRO A 185 -11.93 12.43 6.46
CA PRO A 185 -10.84 12.44 7.45
C PRO A 185 -10.24 11.05 7.73
N ASN A 186 -10.93 9.98 7.39
CA ASN A 186 -10.49 8.59 7.53
C ASN A 186 -9.79 8.03 6.28
N VAL A 187 -9.41 8.88 5.31
CA VAL A 187 -8.65 8.45 4.12
C VAL A 187 -7.27 9.10 4.14
N CYS A 188 -6.21 8.32 4.01
CA CYS A 188 -4.85 8.73 3.69
C CYS A 188 -4.51 8.26 2.27
N ALA A 189 -3.39 8.73 1.69
CA ALA A 189 -2.89 8.20 0.43
C ALA A 189 -1.42 7.81 0.54
N ASP A 190 -1.00 6.72 -0.11
CA ASP A 190 0.41 6.48 -0.33
C ASP A 190 0.87 7.04 -1.68
N LEU A 191 2.14 7.42 -1.73
CA LEU A 191 2.80 8.01 -2.89
C LEU A 191 3.60 6.95 -3.67
N SER A 192 3.18 5.69 -3.65
CA SER A 192 3.82 4.59 -4.37
C SER A 192 3.44 4.57 -5.85
N GLY A 193 4.26 3.93 -6.70
CA GLY A 193 3.91 3.69 -8.11
C GLY A 193 3.71 4.94 -8.99
N LEU A 194 4.28 6.09 -8.61
CA LEU A 194 4.19 7.33 -9.39
C LEU A 194 5.31 7.45 -10.44
N LEU A 195 6.30 6.58 -10.37
CA LEU A 195 7.45 6.50 -11.26
C LEU A 195 7.87 5.04 -11.41
N ASP A 196 8.14 4.59 -12.62
CA ASP A 196 8.65 3.25 -12.92
C ASP A 196 10.15 3.27 -13.22
N GLY A 197 10.86 2.23 -12.76
CA GLY A 197 12.28 1.98 -13.03
C GLY A 197 13.23 3.07 -12.52
N PRO A 198 14.54 2.92 -12.74
CA PRO A 198 15.50 3.98 -12.50
C PRO A 198 15.45 5.02 -13.62
N VAL A 199 15.43 6.31 -13.26
CA VAL A 199 15.46 7.44 -14.21
C VAL A 199 16.53 8.46 -13.82
N ALA A 200 17.04 9.19 -14.81
CA ALA A 200 17.81 10.40 -14.55
C ALA A 200 16.84 11.51 -14.09
N LEU A 201 16.74 11.73 -12.79
CA LEU A 201 15.70 12.58 -12.18
C LEU A 201 15.65 13.98 -12.76
N ASP A 202 16.78 14.66 -12.98
CA ASP A 202 16.79 16.02 -13.54
C ASP A 202 16.13 16.04 -14.93
N ALA A 203 16.48 15.09 -15.78
CA ALA A 203 15.88 14.96 -17.10
C ALA A 203 14.40 14.57 -17.03
N TYR A 204 14.03 13.71 -16.06
CA TYR A 204 12.65 13.32 -15.83
C TYR A 204 11.78 14.52 -15.41
N PHE A 205 12.20 15.26 -14.38
CA PHE A 205 11.49 16.46 -13.90
C PHE A 205 11.35 17.52 -14.98
N ALA A 206 12.37 17.72 -15.81
CA ALA A 206 12.29 18.65 -16.93
C ALA A 206 11.29 18.19 -18.00
N ARG A 207 11.33 16.90 -18.40
CA ARG A 207 10.48 16.33 -19.43
C ARG A 207 9.02 16.18 -18.99
N GLN A 208 8.81 15.73 -17.74
CA GLN A 208 7.49 15.45 -17.17
C GLN A 208 6.97 16.60 -16.29
N ARG A 209 7.44 17.82 -16.53
CA ARG A 209 7.13 18.98 -15.69
C ARG A 209 5.63 19.12 -15.42
N ALA A 210 4.79 19.03 -16.46
CA ALA A 210 3.34 19.18 -16.30
C ALA A 210 2.72 18.13 -15.35
N TYR A 211 3.20 16.88 -15.41
CA TYR A 211 2.76 15.82 -14.49
C TYR A 211 3.25 16.06 -13.06
N VAL A 212 4.52 16.43 -12.91
CA VAL A 212 5.10 16.76 -11.60
C VAL A 212 4.38 17.95 -10.95
N ASP A 213 4.09 19.00 -11.72
CA ASP A 213 3.37 20.19 -11.24
C ASP A 213 1.92 19.81 -10.82
N GLN A 214 1.26 18.89 -11.53
CA GLN A 214 -0.06 18.37 -11.13
C GLN A 214 0.02 17.56 -9.82
N LEU A 215 1.00 16.65 -9.67
CA LEU A 215 1.19 15.92 -8.42
C LEU A 215 1.35 16.86 -7.24
N ARG A 216 2.25 17.84 -7.35
CA ARG A 216 2.48 18.86 -6.31
C ARG A 216 1.23 19.66 -6.01
N GLY A 217 0.60 20.21 -7.04
CA GLY A 217 -0.57 21.08 -6.88
C GLY A 217 -1.74 20.36 -6.20
N TRP A 218 -1.98 19.09 -6.52
CA TRP A 218 -3.06 18.33 -5.86
C TRP A 218 -2.70 17.83 -4.45
N MET A 219 -1.41 17.56 -4.15
CA MET A 219 -0.97 17.32 -2.77
C MET A 219 -1.09 18.60 -1.92
N GLU A 220 -0.67 19.77 -2.47
CA GLU A 220 -0.82 21.07 -1.82
C GLU A 220 -2.28 21.46 -1.59
N TYR A 221 -3.20 21.12 -2.52
CA TYR A 221 -4.64 21.36 -2.37
C TYR A 221 -5.24 20.68 -1.14
N VAL A 222 -4.74 19.50 -0.76
CA VAL A 222 -5.19 18.78 0.45
C VAL A 222 -4.77 19.50 1.74
N GLU A 223 -3.71 20.34 1.72
CA GLU A 223 -3.17 21.15 2.83
C GLU A 223 -2.79 20.34 4.11
N ASP A 224 -2.94 19.02 4.10
CA ASP A 224 -2.65 18.15 5.26
C ASP A 224 -1.64 17.05 4.91
N TRP A 225 -0.38 17.34 5.12
CA TRP A 225 0.71 16.40 4.84
C TRP A 225 0.76 15.19 5.78
N SER A 226 0.00 15.18 6.87
CA SER A 226 -0.18 13.99 7.70
C SER A 226 -1.00 12.88 7.02
N ARG A 227 -1.57 13.17 5.86
CA ARG A 227 -2.40 12.27 5.07
C ARG A 227 -1.61 11.49 4.00
N PHE A 228 -0.34 11.85 3.74
CA PHE A 228 0.48 11.21 2.72
C PHE A 228 1.52 10.28 3.32
N LEU A 229 1.68 9.08 2.74
CA LEU A 229 2.63 8.08 3.17
C LEU A 229 3.63 7.81 2.04
N PHE A 230 4.90 7.65 2.38
CA PHE A 230 5.89 7.14 1.43
C PHE A 230 5.68 5.64 1.19
N GLY A 231 5.77 5.21 -0.06
CA GLY A 231 5.78 3.82 -0.49
C GLY A 231 6.46 3.71 -1.84
N THR A 232 7.09 2.58 -2.15
CA THR A 232 7.86 2.42 -3.40
C THR A 232 7.06 1.78 -4.53
N ASP A 233 6.20 0.81 -4.22
CA ASP A 233 5.64 -0.15 -5.18
C ASP A 233 6.71 -1.06 -5.81
N PHE A 234 7.80 -1.38 -5.03
CA PHE A 234 8.76 -2.39 -5.47
C PHE A 234 8.02 -3.69 -5.89
N PRO A 235 8.43 -4.41 -6.95
CA PRO A 235 9.75 -4.38 -7.59
C PRO A 235 9.85 -3.48 -8.84
N GLY A 236 8.83 -2.72 -9.19
CA GLY A 236 8.82 -1.88 -10.41
C GLY A 236 9.80 -0.70 -10.41
N VAL A 237 10.49 -0.44 -9.29
CA VAL A 237 11.31 0.75 -9.07
C VAL A 237 12.73 0.43 -8.60
N ASP A 238 13.66 1.37 -8.81
CA ASP A 238 14.91 1.45 -8.04
C ASP A 238 14.61 2.21 -6.75
N VAL A 239 14.81 1.55 -5.60
CA VAL A 239 14.39 2.07 -4.28
C VAL A 239 15.06 3.40 -3.94
N ALA A 240 16.37 3.52 -4.15
CA ALA A 240 17.11 4.75 -3.83
C ALA A 240 16.70 5.91 -4.74
N ASN A 241 16.52 5.63 -6.03
CA ASN A 241 16.03 6.60 -7.01
C ASN A 241 14.62 7.08 -6.67
N TYR A 242 13.75 6.17 -6.23
CA TYR A 242 12.37 6.48 -5.85
C TYR A 242 12.30 7.34 -4.57
N VAL A 243 13.11 7.03 -3.57
CA VAL A 243 13.22 7.87 -2.35
C VAL A 243 13.60 9.31 -2.72
N GLU A 244 14.58 9.48 -3.60
CA GLU A 244 14.99 10.82 -4.07
C GLU A 244 13.91 11.49 -4.92
N PHE A 245 13.17 10.74 -5.74
CA PHE A 245 12.02 11.26 -6.49
C PHE A 245 10.96 11.85 -5.55
N ILE A 246 10.53 11.11 -4.52
CA ILE A 246 9.53 11.59 -3.55
C ILE A 246 10.08 12.76 -2.70
N ARG A 247 11.37 12.75 -2.33
CA ARG A 247 12.01 13.90 -1.65
C ARG A 247 11.89 15.18 -2.45
N ARG A 248 12.00 15.10 -3.77
CA ARG A 248 11.87 16.28 -4.65
C ARG A 248 10.41 16.70 -4.88
N LEU A 249 9.43 15.81 -4.66
CA LEU A 249 8.01 16.14 -4.76
C LEU A 249 7.48 16.81 -3.50
N VAL A 250 7.86 16.30 -2.33
CA VAL A 250 7.37 16.73 -1.01
C VAL A 250 8.23 17.88 -0.48
N PRO A 251 7.65 18.97 0.06
CA PRO A 251 8.41 20.02 0.73
C PRO A 251 9.24 19.47 1.91
N GLU A 252 10.45 20.01 2.11
CA GLU A 252 11.44 19.48 3.07
C GLU A 252 10.89 19.40 4.50
N GLU A 253 10.11 20.40 4.91
CA GLU A 253 9.49 20.49 6.23
C GLU A 253 8.50 19.35 6.52
N HIS A 254 8.01 18.65 5.50
CA HIS A 254 7.08 17.53 5.61
C HIS A 254 7.73 16.16 5.41
N HIS A 255 9.04 16.10 5.14
CA HIS A 255 9.73 14.83 4.88
C HIS A 255 9.57 13.85 6.04
N HIS A 256 9.76 14.29 7.30
CA HIS A 256 9.66 13.38 8.44
C HIS A 256 8.26 12.78 8.58
N ALA A 257 7.23 13.58 8.39
CA ALA A 257 5.84 13.13 8.42
C ALA A 257 5.58 12.08 7.31
N VAL A 258 5.89 12.42 6.06
CA VAL A 258 5.58 11.58 4.89
C VAL A 258 6.41 10.29 4.88
N PHE A 259 7.71 10.38 5.20
CA PHE A 259 8.61 9.23 5.11
C PHE A 259 8.58 8.30 6.33
N PHE A 260 8.06 8.77 7.49
CA PHE A 260 8.10 7.95 8.71
C PHE A 260 6.82 8.03 9.54
N ASP A 261 6.45 9.22 10.07
CA ASP A 261 5.43 9.32 11.11
C ASP A 261 4.05 8.83 10.65
N ASN A 262 3.66 9.17 9.42
CA ASN A 262 2.32 8.85 8.92
C ASN A 262 2.12 7.35 8.75
N ALA A 263 3.08 6.64 8.15
CA ALA A 263 3.02 5.18 8.03
C ALA A 263 3.08 4.50 9.40
N ASN A 264 3.95 4.99 10.31
CA ASN A 264 4.04 4.49 11.68
C ASN A 264 2.72 4.61 12.44
N ARG A 265 2.01 5.73 12.29
CA ARG A 265 0.70 5.99 12.89
C ARG A 265 -0.40 5.16 12.23
N VAL A 266 -0.52 5.21 10.90
CA VAL A 266 -1.61 4.56 10.15
C VAL A 266 -1.58 3.04 10.32
N TYR A 267 -0.40 2.44 10.23
CA TYR A 267 -0.21 0.98 10.38
C TYR A 267 0.14 0.55 11.82
N GLN A 268 0.17 1.48 12.77
CA GLN A 268 0.43 1.23 14.20
C GLN A 268 1.72 0.43 14.43
N LEU A 269 2.81 0.80 13.75
CA LEU A 269 4.04 0.00 13.75
C LEU A 269 4.82 0.11 15.07
N GLY A 270 4.59 1.15 15.88
CA GLY A 270 5.21 1.35 17.19
C GLY A 270 6.71 1.62 17.14
N LEU A 271 7.21 2.13 16.00
CA LEU A 271 8.63 2.40 15.80
C LEU A 271 9.01 3.75 16.43
N LYS A 272 10.26 3.83 16.91
CA LYS A 272 10.84 5.09 17.40
C LYS A 272 11.56 5.80 16.25
N ALA A 273 11.27 7.09 16.10
CA ALA A 273 11.91 7.99 15.15
C ALA A 273 13.44 8.08 15.35
#